data_328ac0b0f2ae08e5ef00336bb6c50ec5
#
_entry.id   328ac0b0f2ae08e5ef00336bb6c50ec5
#
_cell.length_a   1.000
_cell.length_b   1.000
_cell.length_c   1.000
_cell.angle_alpha   90.00
_cell.angle_beta   90.00
_cell.angle_gamma   90.00
#
_symmetry.space_group_name_H-M   'P 1'
#
loop_
_entity.id
_entity.type
_entity.pdbx_description
1 polymer ?
#
loop_
_entity_poly.entity_id
_entity_poly.type
_entity_poly.pdbx_seq_one_letter_code
_entity_poly.pdbx_strand_id
1 'polypeptide(L)'
;MCIRDSYQTTPETYNTLTEIQKIFPRSAFLQQQKALLYYHARDHEQAMQLFDALIASHPHRLDGLEIYSNLLYVLPNRPKLATLAATASDTDKFRPETNCILGNYYSLISEHEKAVLHFRRALALDRAFQAAWTLMGHEYIELKNTQAAIESYRRAVDANRKDYRAWYGLGQGYEMLECYSYSLFYYQRAAALCPGDPKMWAAVANAYAKCDKLANAVQAYKRALVVGSQVDNSSVVAGGFGSAGGKSADPLAQAVGGALDPQILYDIALLYERDGAWEEAAAYMELTLAQEEGPEDGDVGLGVMQITSRARLWLARWCHRNGELTRAMELANELCQDGVEVEEAKGLVRDIRSQMAYAEAHG
;
A
#
# COMPACT_ATOMS: atom_id res chain seq x y z
N MET A 1 -19.72 -11.79 22.42
CA MET A 1 -18.97 -11.48 21.19
C MET A 1 -18.08 -10.30 21.54
N CYS A 2 -16.78 -10.51 21.71
CA CYS A 2 -15.88 -9.45 22.20
C CYS A 2 -15.58 -8.48 21.03
N ILE A 3 -15.85 -7.18 21.24
CA ILE A 3 -15.56 -6.12 20.27
C ILE A 3 -14.08 -6.14 19.83
N ARG A 4 -13.18 -6.71 20.62
CA ARG A 4 -11.77 -6.91 20.30
C ARG A 4 -11.49 -7.93 19.18
N ASP A 5 -12.43 -8.82 18.86
CA ASP A 5 -12.17 -9.95 17.94
C ASP A 5 -12.63 -9.73 16.50
N SER A 6 -13.39 -8.68 16.24
CA SER A 6 -13.86 -8.35 14.89
C SER A 6 -13.48 -6.91 14.52
N TYR A 7 -12.22 -6.70 14.17
CA TYR A 7 -11.77 -5.48 13.48
C TYR A 7 -12.27 -5.41 12.03
N GLN A 8 -13.33 -6.12 11.69
CA GLN A 8 -14.07 -5.88 10.47
C GLN A 8 -14.93 -4.65 10.72
N THR A 9 -14.66 -3.57 10.00
CA THR A 9 -15.45 -2.35 9.93
C THR A 9 -16.82 -2.69 9.30
N THR A 10 -17.65 -3.39 10.05
CA THR A 10 -19.03 -3.65 9.64
C THR A 10 -19.89 -2.45 10.01
N PRO A 11 -20.84 -2.04 9.17
CA PRO A 11 -21.77 -0.96 9.49
C PRO A 11 -22.51 -1.21 10.81
N GLU A 12 -22.65 -2.48 11.21
CA GLU A 12 -23.24 -2.89 12.48
C GLU A 12 -22.41 -2.43 13.70
N THR A 13 -21.06 -2.52 13.60
CA THR A 13 -20.18 -2.08 14.70
C THR A 13 -20.23 -0.57 14.89
N TYR A 14 -20.36 0.20 13.82
CA TYR A 14 -20.53 1.64 13.87
C TYR A 14 -21.87 2.02 14.49
N ASN A 15 -22.96 1.36 14.10
CA ASN A 15 -24.30 1.60 14.65
C ASN A 15 -24.36 1.28 16.14
N THR A 16 -23.81 0.14 16.58
CA THR A 16 -23.77 -0.22 17.99
C THR A 16 -22.96 0.77 18.83
N LEU A 17 -21.82 1.26 18.31
CA LEU A 17 -21.04 2.28 19.01
C LEU A 17 -21.77 3.62 19.12
N THR A 18 -22.48 4.03 18.07
CA THR A 18 -23.28 5.27 18.10
C THR A 18 -24.45 5.17 19.09
N GLU A 19 -25.10 4.01 19.20
CA GLU A 19 -26.14 3.77 20.21
C GLU A 19 -25.59 3.82 21.64
N ILE A 20 -24.46 3.18 21.90
CA ILE A 20 -23.83 3.20 23.21
C ILE A 20 -23.32 4.63 23.54
N GLN A 21 -22.85 5.38 22.55
CA GLN A 21 -22.41 6.76 22.73
C GLN A 21 -23.57 7.70 23.15
N LYS A 22 -24.80 7.42 22.71
CA LYS A 22 -25.97 8.18 23.19
C LYS A 22 -26.21 8.00 24.69
N ILE A 23 -25.89 6.81 25.23
CA ILE A 23 -26.05 6.49 26.67
C ILE A 23 -24.85 7.06 27.46
N PHE A 24 -23.62 6.96 26.91
CA PHE A 24 -22.38 7.39 27.58
C PHE A 24 -21.59 8.40 26.74
N PRO A 25 -22.07 9.65 26.55
CA PRO A 25 -21.50 10.62 25.61
C PRO A 25 -20.07 11.07 25.97
N ARG A 26 -19.69 11.02 27.24
CA ARG A 26 -18.36 11.46 27.74
C ARG A 26 -17.37 10.32 27.98
N SER A 27 -17.68 9.09 27.56
CA SER A 27 -16.79 7.95 27.79
C SER A 27 -15.55 8.05 26.90
N ALA A 28 -14.37 8.22 27.51
CA ALA A 28 -13.08 8.21 26.82
C ALA A 28 -12.80 6.88 26.11
N PHE A 29 -13.30 5.76 26.66
CA PHE A 29 -13.19 4.44 26.03
C PHE A 29 -13.95 4.37 24.72
N LEU A 30 -15.17 4.91 24.65
CA LEU A 30 -15.97 4.91 23.42
C LEU A 30 -15.35 5.83 22.34
N GLN A 31 -14.82 6.98 22.74
CA GLN A 31 -14.10 7.87 21.82
C GLN A 31 -12.86 7.16 21.23
N GLN A 32 -12.11 6.45 22.06
CA GLN A 32 -10.98 5.65 21.62
C GLN A 32 -11.41 4.53 20.67
N GLN A 33 -12.46 3.77 20.99
CA GLN A 33 -12.94 2.70 20.11
C GLN A 33 -13.42 3.27 18.75
N LYS A 34 -14.05 4.44 18.75
CA LYS A 34 -14.45 5.12 17.52
C LYS A 34 -13.22 5.54 16.69
N ALA A 35 -12.19 6.11 17.32
CA ALA A 35 -10.95 6.46 16.63
C ALA A 35 -10.27 5.22 16.03
N LEU A 36 -10.29 4.07 16.73
CA LEU A 36 -9.78 2.80 16.23
C LEU A 36 -10.56 2.29 15.01
N LEU A 37 -11.88 2.44 14.98
CA LEU A 37 -12.68 2.07 13.80
C LEU A 37 -12.28 2.88 12.57
N TYR A 38 -12.15 4.21 12.71
CA TYR A 38 -11.70 5.05 11.59
C TYR A 38 -10.28 4.71 11.15
N TYR A 39 -9.39 4.41 12.09
CA TYR A 39 -8.03 3.94 11.76
C TYR A 39 -8.04 2.65 10.94
N HIS A 40 -8.88 1.67 11.30
CA HIS A 40 -9.03 0.42 10.56
C HIS A 40 -9.78 0.60 9.22
N ALA A 41 -10.67 1.59 9.14
CA ALA A 41 -11.34 2.00 7.90
C ALA A 41 -10.42 2.81 6.96
N ARG A 42 -9.17 3.11 7.39
CA ARG A 42 -8.19 3.96 6.69
C ARG A 42 -8.58 5.42 6.53
N ASP A 43 -9.59 5.88 7.25
CA ASP A 43 -9.89 7.30 7.37
C ASP A 43 -8.96 7.92 8.42
N HIS A 44 -7.75 8.22 7.97
CA HIS A 44 -6.68 8.69 8.84
C HIS A 44 -6.95 10.10 9.39
N GLU A 45 -7.64 10.94 8.64
CA GLU A 45 -7.96 12.31 9.08
C GLU A 45 -8.96 12.32 10.23
N GLN A 46 -10.05 11.59 10.10
CA GLN A 46 -11.05 11.50 11.17
C GLN A 46 -10.49 10.76 12.39
N ALA A 47 -9.68 9.72 12.19
CA ALA A 47 -9.00 9.04 13.29
C ALA A 47 -8.09 10.01 14.07
N MET A 48 -7.31 10.83 13.37
CA MET A 48 -6.41 11.81 13.97
C MET A 48 -7.18 12.87 14.78
N GLN A 49 -8.27 13.42 14.24
CA GLN A 49 -9.10 14.40 14.94
C GLN A 49 -9.69 13.83 16.25
N LEU A 50 -10.13 12.57 16.22
CA LEU A 50 -10.68 11.91 17.43
C LEU A 50 -9.60 11.63 18.48
N PHE A 51 -8.40 11.23 18.07
CA PHE A 51 -7.27 11.06 19.00
C PHE A 51 -6.81 12.39 19.56
N ASP A 52 -6.74 13.46 18.78
CA ASP A 52 -6.42 14.82 19.26
C ASP A 52 -7.45 15.29 20.31
N ALA A 53 -8.74 15.10 20.07
CA ALA A 53 -9.79 15.40 21.02
C ALA A 53 -9.71 14.56 22.31
N LEU A 54 -9.33 13.27 22.17
CA LEU A 54 -9.13 12.38 23.31
C LEU A 54 -7.95 12.85 24.18
N ILE A 55 -6.82 13.21 23.60
CA ILE A 55 -5.65 13.73 24.32
C ILE A 55 -5.96 15.06 24.99
N ALA A 56 -6.67 15.97 24.31
CA ALA A 56 -7.07 17.25 24.87
C ALA A 56 -7.97 17.09 26.12
N SER A 57 -8.86 16.08 26.12
CA SER A 57 -9.76 15.80 27.25
C SER A 57 -9.10 14.97 28.35
N HIS A 58 -8.16 14.08 28.01
CA HIS A 58 -7.52 13.14 28.92
C HIS A 58 -6.00 13.02 28.64
N PRO A 59 -5.19 14.03 28.98
CA PRO A 59 -3.77 14.10 28.58
C PRO A 59 -2.88 13.01 29.20
N HIS A 60 -3.28 12.45 30.35
CA HIS A 60 -2.50 11.41 31.06
C HIS A 60 -2.95 9.99 30.75
N ARG A 61 -3.90 9.81 29.84
CA ARG A 61 -4.35 8.48 29.43
C ARG A 61 -3.43 7.95 28.32
N LEU A 62 -2.72 6.86 28.62
CA LEU A 62 -1.78 6.24 27.67
C LEU A 62 -2.38 5.07 26.88
N ASP A 63 -3.52 4.53 27.34
CA ASP A 63 -4.14 3.35 26.71
C ASP A 63 -4.55 3.65 25.26
N GLY A 64 -4.04 2.86 24.30
CA GLY A 64 -4.36 2.96 22.88
C GLY A 64 -3.61 4.07 22.12
N LEU A 65 -2.76 4.85 22.80
CA LEU A 65 -1.95 5.89 22.13
C LEU A 65 -0.82 5.31 21.27
N GLU A 66 -0.46 4.04 21.45
CA GLU A 66 0.45 3.33 20.55
C GLU A 66 -0.10 3.29 19.11
N ILE A 67 -1.42 3.17 18.94
CA ILE A 67 -2.06 3.18 17.62
C ILE A 67 -2.06 4.60 17.05
N TYR A 68 -2.30 5.62 17.89
CA TYR A 68 -2.16 7.01 17.47
C TYR A 68 -0.71 7.33 17.04
N SER A 69 0.29 6.79 17.75
CA SER A 69 1.70 6.96 17.33
C SER A 69 1.99 6.30 15.97
N ASN A 70 1.37 5.12 15.68
CA ASN A 70 1.45 4.49 14.37
C ASN A 70 0.80 5.37 13.28
N LEU A 71 -0.34 6.00 13.59
CA LEU A 71 -1.01 6.92 12.67
C LEU A 71 -0.12 8.13 12.35
N LEU A 72 0.49 8.74 13.37
CA LEU A 72 1.42 9.87 13.20
C LEU A 72 2.72 9.50 12.47
N TYR A 73 3.11 8.23 12.50
CA TYR A 73 4.21 7.70 11.73
C TYR A 73 3.84 7.55 10.25
N VAL A 74 2.65 7.02 9.95
CA VAL A 74 2.14 6.86 8.58
C VAL A 74 1.89 8.23 7.91
N LEU A 75 1.34 9.18 8.66
CA LEU A 75 1.22 10.59 8.26
C LEU A 75 2.39 11.37 8.88
N PRO A 76 3.57 11.46 8.27
CA PRO A 76 4.82 11.82 8.92
C PRO A 76 4.75 13.17 9.67
N ASN A 77 4.01 13.18 10.79
CA ASN A 77 3.80 14.35 11.64
C ASN A 77 4.80 14.36 12.81
N ARG A 78 6.03 14.74 12.49
CA ARG A 78 7.15 14.77 13.42
C ARG A 78 6.89 15.60 14.70
N PRO A 79 6.35 16.83 14.63
CA PRO A 79 6.12 17.64 15.82
C PRO A 79 5.09 17.02 16.77
N LYS A 80 3.97 16.50 16.25
CA LYS A 80 2.95 15.86 17.10
C LYS A 80 3.47 14.57 17.74
N LEU A 81 4.24 13.76 17.00
CA LEU A 81 4.81 12.54 17.57
C LEU A 81 5.86 12.85 18.65
N ALA A 82 6.66 13.92 18.48
CA ALA A 82 7.62 14.36 19.50
C ALA A 82 6.93 14.81 20.78
N THR A 83 5.87 15.61 20.67
CA THR A 83 5.09 16.05 21.85
C THR A 83 4.40 14.86 22.54
N LEU A 84 3.85 13.92 21.75
CA LEU A 84 3.25 12.71 22.31
C LEU A 84 4.29 11.85 23.06
N ALA A 85 5.47 11.68 22.49
CA ALA A 85 6.57 10.94 23.12
C ALA A 85 7.04 11.58 24.43
N ALA A 86 7.15 12.91 24.47
CA ALA A 86 7.49 13.66 25.68
C ALA A 86 6.42 13.50 26.76
N THR A 87 5.14 13.77 26.44
CA THR A 87 4.04 13.65 27.40
C THR A 87 3.85 12.22 27.92
N ALA A 88 4.00 11.20 27.06
CA ALA A 88 3.95 9.81 27.49
C ALA A 88 5.11 9.45 28.42
N SER A 89 6.32 9.92 28.14
CA SER A 89 7.50 9.71 28.97
C SER A 89 7.38 10.39 30.33
N ASP A 90 6.79 11.58 30.39
CA ASP A 90 6.57 12.32 31.64
C ASP A 90 5.46 11.70 32.49
N THR A 91 4.46 11.08 31.84
CA THR A 91 3.33 10.44 32.54
C THR A 91 3.75 9.10 33.16
N ASP A 92 4.30 8.18 32.39
CA ASP A 92 4.80 6.88 32.87
C ASP A 92 5.80 6.26 31.88
N LYS A 93 7.06 6.16 32.32
CA LYS A 93 8.16 5.57 31.52
C LYS A 93 8.15 4.04 31.45
N PHE A 94 7.45 3.40 32.39
CA PHE A 94 7.48 1.95 32.56
C PHE A 94 6.28 1.24 31.95
N ARG A 95 5.54 1.93 31.09
CA ARG A 95 4.46 1.29 30.32
C ARG A 95 4.96 0.79 28.96
N PRO A 96 4.45 -0.34 28.47
CA PRO A 96 4.78 -0.84 27.14
C PRO A 96 4.33 0.11 26.03
N GLU A 97 3.17 0.76 26.19
CA GLU A 97 2.64 1.74 25.24
C GLU A 97 3.61 2.94 25.09
N THR A 98 4.12 3.49 26.19
CA THR A 98 5.09 4.59 26.16
C THR A 98 6.36 4.21 25.42
N ASN A 99 6.88 3.01 25.67
CA ASN A 99 8.07 2.54 24.96
C ASN A 99 7.79 2.32 23.48
N CYS A 100 6.58 1.92 23.06
CA CYS A 100 6.18 1.85 21.66
C CYS A 100 6.12 3.24 21.01
N ILE A 101 5.55 4.24 21.69
CA ILE A 101 5.49 5.62 21.21
C ILE A 101 6.91 6.18 20.99
N LEU A 102 7.81 5.96 21.97
CA LEU A 102 9.22 6.34 21.86
C LEU A 102 9.92 5.61 20.70
N GLY A 103 9.65 4.31 20.54
CA GLY A 103 10.16 3.52 19.41
C GLY A 103 9.75 4.11 18.06
N ASN A 104 8.46 4.42 17.88
CA ASN A 104 7.95 5.06 16.66
C ASN A 104 8.57 6.46 16.42
N TYR A 105 8.78 7.23 17.49
CA TYR A 105 9.45 8.53 17.39
C TYR A 105 10.89 8.38 16.89
N TYR A 106 11.69 7.46 17.44
CA TYR A 106 13.05 7.21 16.98
C TYR A 106 13.09 6.62 15.58
N SER A 107 12.14 5.78 15.21
CA SER A 107 11.98 5.27 13.85
C SER A 107 11.75 6.40 12.84
N LEU A 108 10.87 7.36 13.14
CA LEU A 108 10.60 8.51 12.27
C LEU A 108 11.83 9.44 12.09
N ILE A 109 12.76 9.41 13.03
CA ILE A 109 14.04 10.16 12.93
C ILE A 109 15.12 9.32 12.22
N SER A 110 14.82 8.10 11.81
CA SER A 110 15.74 7.12 11.22
C SER A 110 16.83 6.62 12.20
N GLU A 111 16.57 6.70 13.51
CA GLU A 111 17.43 6.12 14.55
C GLU A 111 16.96 4.70 14.91
N HIS A 112 17.03 3.78 13.95
CA HIS A 112 16.48 2.44 14.03
C HIS A 112 17.00 1.60 15.20
N GLU A 113 18.28 1.74 15.58
CA GLU A 113 18.85 1.03 16.72
C GLU A 113 18.19 1.45 18.06
N LYS A 114 17.94 2.76 18.23
CA LYS A 114 17.25 3.27 19.43
C LYS A 114 15.77 2.83 19.42
N ALA A 115 15.12 2.83 18.26
CA ALA A 115 13.77 2.32 18.11
C ALA A 115 13.67 0.85 18.58
N VAL A 116 14.57 -0.03 18.10
CA VAL A 116 14.65 -1.43 18.53
C VAL A 116 14.87 -1.55 20.04
N LEU A 117 15.72 -0.69 20.63
CA LEU A 117 15.95 -0.71 22.08
C LEU A 117 14.66 -0.42 22.86
N HIS A 118 13.86 0.57 22.43
CA HIS A 118 12.59 0.90 23.06
C HIS A 118 11.54 -0.20 22.87
N PHE A 119 11.43 -0.79 21.68
CA PHE A 119 10.54 -1.94 21.46
C PHE A 119 10.94 -3.14 22.33
N ARG A 120 12.23 -3.43 22.49
CA ARG A 120 12.71 -4.46 23.42
C ARG A 120 12.32 -4.15 24.87
N ARG A 121 12.38 -2.89 25.29
CA ARG A 121 11.92 -2.49 26.64
C ARG A 121 10.41 -2.70 26.80
N ALA A 122 9.61 -2.33 25.79
CA ALA A 122 8.18 -2.61 25.80
C ALA A 122 7.90 -4.11 25.97
N LEU A 123 8.63 -4.97 25.25
CA LEU A 123 8.50 -6.43 25.33
C LEU A 123 9.05 -7.05 26.63
N ALA A 124 9.98 -6.38 27.29
CA ALA A 124 10.44 -6.79 28.62
C ALA A 124 9.37 -6.52 29.69
N LEU A 125 8.55 -5.48 29.50
CA LEU A 125 7.43 -5.12 30.38
C LEU A 125 6.20 -5.99 30.11
N ASP A 126 5.87 -6.19 28.84
CA ASP A 126 4.78 -7.07 28.40
C ASP A 126 5.20 -7.90 27.16
N ARG A 127 5.45 -9.19 27.35
CA ARG A 127 5.80 -10.12 26.27
C ARG A 127 4.66 -10.37 25.28
N ALA A 128 3.43 -10.20 25.70
CA ALA A 128 2.25 -10.39 24.86
C ALA A 128 1.92 -9.15 24.02
N PHE A 129 2.68 -8.06 24.19
CA PHE A 129 2.42 -6.80 23.49
C PHE A 129 2.79 -6.91 22.01
N GLN A 130 1.82 -7.37 21.24
CA GLN A 130 1.95 -7.72 19.82
C GLN A 130 2.51 -6.57 18.97
N ALA A 131 2.02 -5.32 19.18
CA ALA A 131 2.43 -4.18 18.37
C ALA A 131 3.96 -3.98 18.39
N ALA A 132 4.60 -4.16 19.55
CA ALA A 132 6.04 -4.02 19.66
C ALA A 132 6.82 -5.09 18.89
N TRP A 133 6.32 -6.33 18.82
CA TRP A 133 6.94 -7.37 18.00
C TRP A 133 6.89 -7.03 16.51
N THR A 134 5.74 -6.58 16.00
CA THR A 134 5.57 -6.21 14.59
C THR A 134 6.44 -5.01 14.23
N LEU A 135 6.42 -3.94 15.05
CA LEU A 135 7.21 -2.74 14.84
C LEU A 135 8.73 -3.02 14.90
N MET A 136 9.16 -3.84 15.88
CA MET A 136 10.56 -4.26 15.97
C MET A 136 10.99 -5.04 14.73
N GLY A 137 10.11 -5.84 14.15
CA GLY A 137 10.35 -6.52 12.88
C GLY A 137 10.60 -5.55 11.73
N HIS A 138 9.82 -4.48 11.63
CA HIS A 138 10.02 -3.43 10.62
C HIS A 138 11.38 -2.76 10.78
N GLU A 139 11.77 -2.40 12.02
CA GLU A 139 13.09 -1.78 12.27
C GLU A 139 14.25 -2.70 11.89
N TYR A 140 14.13 -4.02 12.12
CA TYR A 140 15.15 -4.96 11.70
C TYR A 140 15.23 -5.12 10.17
N ILE A 141 14.13 -4.93 9.43
CA ILE A 141 14.17 -4.87 7.96
C ILE A 141 14.99 -3.65 7.51
N GLU A 142 14.73 -2.47 8.10
CA GLU A 142 15.49 -1.24 7.79
C GLU A 142 17.00 -1.38 8.11
N LEU A 143 17.29 -2.06 9.22
CA LEU A 143 18.68 -2.40 9.60
C LEU A 143 19.29 -3.55 8.77
N LYS A 144 18.56 -4.08 7.78
CA LYS A 144 18.98 -5.23 6.94
C LYS A 144 19.30 -6.50 7.73
N ASN A 145 18.77 -6.61 8.95
CA ASN A 145 18.89 -7.82 9.78
C ASN A 145 17.67 -8.72 9.60
N THR A 146 17.62 -9.38 8.45
CA THR A 146 16.47 -10.18 8.02
C THR A 146 16.14 -11.33 8.97
N GLN A 147 17.14 -11.97 9.57
CA GLN A 147 16.90 -13.09 10.50
C GLN A 147 16.23 -12.62 11.79
N ALA A 148 16.67 -11.51 12.36
CA ALA A 148 16.03 -10.93 13.54
C ALA A 148 14.61 -10.40 13.24
N ALA A 149 14.40 -9.87 12.03
CA ALA A 149 13.08 -9.46 11.56
C ALA A 149 12.10 -10.65 11.50
N ILE A 150 12.51 -11.75 10.86
CA ILE A 150 11.68 -12.97 10.75
C ILE A 150 11.34 -13.52 12.14
N GLU A 151 12.29 -13.58 13.06
CA GLU A 151 12.03 -14.06 14.43
C GLU A 151 11.03 -13.14 15.16
N SER A 152 11.18 -11.82 15.01
CA SER A 152 10.26 -10.83 15.59
C SER A 152 8.83 -10.98 15.05
N TYR A 153 8.69 -11.11 13.73
CA TYR A 153 7.37 -11.32 13.11
C TYR A 153 6.76 -12.69 13.46
N ARG A 154 7.55 -13.74 13.61
CA ARG A 154 7.03 -15.03 14.09
C ARG A 154 6.42 -14.89 15.47
N ARG A 155 7.10 -14.20 16.39
CA ARG A 155 6.56 -13.94 17.72
C ARG A 155 5.32 -13.04 17.70
N ALA A 156 5.26 -12.07 16.78
CA ALA A 156 4.07 -11.27 16.57
C ALA A 156 2.87 -12.14 16.13
N VAL A 157 3.08 -13.07 15.19
CA VAL A 157 2.05 -14.01 14.74
C VAL A 157 1.63 -14.99 15.86
N ASP A 158 2.58 -15.46 16.68
CA ASP A 158 2.27 -16.34 17.81
C ASP A 158 1.43 -15.61 18.87
N ALA A 159 1.69 -14.30 19.09
CA ALA A 159 0.90 -13.47 19.99
C ALA A 159 -0.49 -13.17 19.41
N ASN A 160 -0.59 -12.90 18.12
CA ASN A 160 -1.87 -12.68 17.43
C ASN A 160 -1.86 -13.16 15.98
N ARG A 161 -2.50 -14.29 15.73
CA ARG A 161 -2.61 -14.89 14.39
C ARG A 161 -3.51 -14.12 13.43
N LYS A 162 -4.28 -13.14 13.91
CA LYS A 162 -5.17 -12.31 13.09
C LYS A 162 -4.50 -11.01 12.60
N ASP A 163 -3.27 -10.73 13.01
CA ASP A 163 -2.54 -9.56 12.55
C ASP A 163 -1.94 -9.80 11.16
N TYR A 164 -2.60 -9.27 10.13
CA TYR A 164 -2.13 -9.38 8.74
C TYR A 164 -0.76 -8.71 8.52
N ARG A 165 -0.40 -7.68 9.32
CA ARG A 165 0.88 -6.96 9.20
C ARG A 165 2.06 -7.84 9.54
N ALA A 166 1.94 -8.67 10.59
CA ALA A 166 2.97 -9.62 10.97
C ALA A 166 3.15 -10.72 9.90
N TRP A 167 2.05 -11.20 9.31
CA TRP A 167 2.10 -12.15 8.20
C TRP A 167 2.75 -11.55 6.95
N TYR A 168 2.41 -10.29 6.63
CA TYR A 168 3.02 -9.55 5.53
C TYR A 168 4.51 -9.36 5.75
N GLY A 169 4.93 -8.94 6.97
CA GLY A 169 6.34 -8.77 7.32
C GLY A 169 7.14 -10.08 7.23
N LEU A 170 6.54 -11.23 7.59
CA LEU A 170 7.16 -12.54 7.35
C LEU A 170 7.37 -12.78 5.86
N GLY A 171 6.37 -12.49 5.02
CA GLY A 171 6.47 -12.58 3.56
C GLY A 171 7.63 -11.75 3.04
N GLN A 172 7.75 -10.50 3.48
CA GLN A 172 8.82 -9.58 3.12
C GLN A 172 10.20 -10.09 3.57
N GLY A 173 10.30 -10.60 4.81
CA GLY A 173 11.55 -11.17 5.31
C GLY A 173 12.04 -12.36 4.49
N TYR A 174 11.13 -13.29 4.09
CA TYR A 174 11.49 -14.41 3.22
C TYR A 174 11.74 -13.99 1.76
N GLU A 175 11.11 -12.92 1.28
CA GLU A 175 11.40 -12.33 -0.02
C GLU A 175 12.82 -11.77 -0.09
N MET A 176 13.29 -11.08 0.95
CA MET A 176 14.67 -10.61 1.07
C MET A 176 15.71 -11.74 1.12
N LEU A 177 15.31 -12.93 1.55
CA LEU A 177 16.13 -14.15 1.50
C LEU A 177 15.99 -14.91 0.17
N GLU A 178 15.28 -14.36 -0.81
CA GLU A 178 14.97 -14.97 -2.10
C GLU A 178 14.21 -16.30 -2.01
N CYS A 179 13.60 -16.56 -0.85
CA CYS A 179 12.80 -17.74 -0.60
C CYS A 179 11.33 -17.53 -1.02
N TYR A 180 11.10 -17.33 -2.33
CA TYR A 180 9.81 -16.86 -2.88
C TYR A 180 8.62 -17.81 -2.60
N SER A 181 8.84 -19.11 -2.51
CA SER A 181 7.78 -20.07 -2.17
C SER A 181 7.24 -19.87 -0.75
N TYR A 182 8.13 -19.58 0.20
CA TYR A 182 7.73 -19.26 1.58
C TYR A 182 7.09 -17.87 1.66
N SER A 183 7.67 -16.88 0.98
CA SER A 183 7.12 -15.53 0.89
C SER A 183 5.68 -15.57 0.38
N LEU A 184 5.41 -16.31 -0.70
CA LEU A 184 4.08 -16.50 -1.27
C LEU A 184 3.08 -17.05 -0.24
N PHE A 185 3.45 -18.07 0.52
CA PHE A 185 2.59 -18.64 1.56
C PHE A 185 2.18 -17.58 2.60
N TYR A 186 3.14 -16.79 3.07
CA TYR A 186 2.88 -15.78 4.09
C TYR A 186 2.06 -14.60 3.54
N TYR A 187 2.33 -14.15 2.32
CA TYR A 187 1.52 -13.11 1.67
C TYR A 187 0.08 -13.56 1.40
N GLN A 188 -0.14 -14.80 1.00
CA GLN A 188 -1.49 -15.37 0.86
C GLN A 188 -2.25 -15.35 2.19
N ARG A 189 -1.58 -15.65 3.31
CA ARG A 189 -2.18 -15.56 4.64
C ARG A 189 -2.54 -14.12 5.00
N ALA A 190 -1.67 -13.15 4.71
CA ALA A 190 -1.94 -11.74 4.92
C ALA A 190 -3.15 -11.27 4.08
N ALA A 191 -3.19 -11.61 2.79
CA ALA A 191 -4.28 -11.27 1.89
C ALA A 191 -5.63 -11.93 2.31
N ALA A 192 -5.60 -13.13 2.87
CA ALA A 192 -6.80 -13.78 3.39
C ALA A 192 -7.35 -13.09 4.65
N LEU A 193 -6.49 -12.47 5.46
CA LEU A 193 -6.90 -11.71 6.64
C LEU A 193 -7.37 -10.30 6.31
N CYS A 194 -6.80 -9.67 5.29
CA CYS A 194 -7.17 -8.33 4.82
C CYS A 194 -7.43 -8.32 3.30
N PRO A 195 -8.55 -8.90 2.82
CA PRO A 195 -8.85 -9.03 1.39
C PRO A 195 -9.16 -7.70 0.70
N GLY A 196 -9.52 -6.66 1.44
CA GLY A 196 -9.81 -5.32 0.95
C GLY A 196 -8.58 -4.42 0.77
N ASP A 197 -7.37 -4.95 0.92
CA ASP A 197 -6.14 -4.18 0.72
C ASP A 197 -5.47 -4.52 -0.62
N PRO A 198 -5.42 -3.57 -1.60
CA PRO A 198 -4.77 -3.82 -2.89
C PRO A 198 -3.27 -4.16 -2.74
N LYS A 199 -2.59 -3.59 -1.74
CA LYS A 199 -1.16 -3.87 -1.49
C LYS A 199 -0.88 -5.33 -1.14
N MET A 200 -1.82 -5.99 -0.44
CA MET A 200 -1.68 -7.41 -0.11
C MET A 200 -1.75 -8.28 -1.36
N TRP A 201 -2.68 -7.99 -2.28
CA TRP A 201 -2.82 -8.72 -3.54
C TRP A 201 -1.66 -8.44 -4.50
N ALA A 202 -1.14 -7.21 -4.54
CA ALA A 202 0.07 -6.87 -5.30
C ALA A 202 1.30 -7.65 -4.81
N ALA A 203 1.49 -7.77 -3.49
CA ALA A 203 2.59 -8.58 -2.93
C ALA A 203 2.46 -10.08 -3.27
N VAL A 204 1.23 -10.62 -3.22
CA VAL A 204 0.96 -12.02 -3.66
C VAL A 204 1.30 -12.18 -5.15
N ALA A 205 0.92 -11.22 -5.99
CA ALA A 205 1.18 -11.24 -7.43
C ALA A 205 2.69 -11.21 -7.72
N ASN A 206 3.44 -10.30 -7.06
CA ASN A 206 4.89 -10.23 -7.15
C ASN A 206 5.56 -11.56 -6.77
N ALA A 207 5.12 -12.17 -5.68
CA ALA A 207 5.65 -13.47 -5.25
C ALA A 207 5.34 -14.58 -6.25
N TYR A 208 4.14 -14.59 -6.88
CA TYR A 208 3.82 -15.52 -7.96
C TYR A 208 4.71 -15.29 -9.19
N ALA A 209 4.93 -14.02 -9.58
CA ALA A 209 5.78 -13.66 -10.71
C ALA A 209 7.24 -14.15 -10.51
N LYS A 210 7.76 -14.03 -9.28
CA LYS A 210 9.09 -14.54 -8.92
C LYS A 210 9.16 -16.08 -8.84
N CYS A 211 8.02 -16.75 -8.66
CA CYS A 211 7.90 -18.21 -8.72
C CYS A 211 7.59 -18.73 -10.15
N ASP A 212 7.68 -17.89 -11.18
CA ASP A 212 7.36 -18.18 -12.59
C ASP A 212 5.93 -18.69 -12.84
N LYS A 213 4.99 -18.34 -11.94
CA LYS A 213 3.56 -18.65 -12.09
C LYS A 213 2.81 -17.46 -12.67
N LEU A 214 3.10 -17.14 -13.96
CA LEU A 214 2.67 -15.91 -14.60
C LEU A 214 1.15 -15.74 -14.63
N ALA A 215 0.40 -16.78 -14.99
CA ALA A 215 -1.07 -16.73 -15.02
C ALA A 215 -1.68 -16.38 -13.65
N ASN A 216 -1.15 -16.96 -12.57
CA ASN A 216 -1.63 -16.68 -11.22
C ASN A 216 -1.23 -15.26 -10.76
N ALA A 217 -0.07 -14.77 -11.17
CA ALA A 217 0.39 -13.42 -10.91
C ALA A 217 -0.54 -12.39 -11.55
N VAL A 218 -0.89 -12.57 -12.83
CA VAL A 218 -1.83 -11.71 -13.55
C VAL A 218 -3.20 -11.69 -12.86
N GLN A 219 -3.74 -12.85 -12.44
CA GLN A 219 -5.01 -12.91 -11.73
C GLN A 219 -4.97 -12.18 -10.38
N ALA A 220 -3.86 -12.30 -9.64
CA ALA A 220 -3.69 -11.62 -8.36
C ALA A 220 -3.58 -10.09 -8.54
N TYR A 221 -2.88 -9.61 -9.56
CA TYR A 221 -2.82 -8.19 -9.89
C TYR A 221 -4.18 -7.65 -10.36
N LYS A 222 -4.91 -8.37 -11.23
CA LYS A 222 -6.28 -7.99 -11.62
C LYS A 222 -7.18 -7.83 -10.39
N ARG A 223 -7.04 -8.71 -9.41
CA ARG A 223 -7.78 -8.60 -8.14
C ARG A 223 -7.33 -7.37 -7.33
N ALA A 224 -6.05 -7.04 -7.31
CA ALA A 224 -5.55 -5.82 -6.67
C ALA A 224 -6.16 -4.55 -7.29
N LEU A 225 -6.26 -4.49 -8.62
CA LEU A 225 -6.92 -3.37 -9.34
C LEU A 225 -8.40 -3.23 -8.97
N VAL A 226 -9.15 -4.35 -8.97
CA VAL A 226 -10.58 -4.32 -8.61
C VAL A 226 -10.79 -3.85 -7.17
N VAL A 227 -9.95 -4.30 -6.25
CA VAL A 227 -10.03 -3.89 -4.84
C VAL A 227 -9.62 -2.41 -4.69
N GLY A 228 -8.59 -1.95 -5.39
CA GLY A 228 -8.13 -0.56 -5.38
C GLY A 228 -9.21 0.40 -5.89
N SER A 229 -9.80 0.11 -7.03
CA SER A 229 -10.88 0.94 -7.61
C SER A 229 -12.14 1.03 -6.73
N GLN A 230 -12.42 -0.01 -5.92
CA GLN A 230 -13.54 0.02 -4.96
C GLN A 230 -13.25 0.90 -3.74
N VAL A 231 -11.99 0.95 -3.30
CA VAL A 231 -11.59 1.79 -2.15
C VAL A 231 -11.72 3.27 -2.50
N ASP A 232 -11.27 3.67 -3.69
CA ASP A 232 -11.35 5.07 -4.13
C ASP A 232 -12.81 5.53 -4.33
N ASN A 233 -13.68 4.66 -4.85
CA ASN A 233 -15.09 4.96 -4.98
C ASN A 233 -15.86 4.98 -3.64
N SER A 234 -15.41 4.29 -2.61
CA SER A 234 -16.07 4.28 -1.30
C SER A 234 -15.92 5.61 -0.54
N SER A 235 -14.89 6.38 -0.84
CA SER A 235 -14.70 7.73 -0.30
C SER A 235 -15.65 8.77 -0.90
N VAL A 236 -16.20 8.50 -2.10
CA VAL A 236 -17.09 9.42 -2.83
C VAL A 236 -18.56 9.07 -2.65
N VAL A 237 -18.91 7.83 -2.27
CA VAL A 237 -20.33 7.39 -2.20
C VAL A 237 -20.68 6.88 -0.79
N ALA A 238 -20.88 7.80 0.13
CA ALA A 238 -21.68 7.56 1.34
C ALA A 238 -23.19 7.62 0.99
N GLY A 239 -23.61 7.02 -0.09
CA GLY A 239 -25.00 7.03 -0.53
C GLY A 239 -25.29 6.07 -1.67
N GLY A 240 -25.79 4.89 -1.34
CA GLY A 240 -26.54 4.08 -2.29
C GLY A 240 -25.92 2.73 -2.66
N PHE A 241 -26.31 1.69 -1.95
CA PHE A 241 -26.23 0.30 -2.43
C PHE A 241 -27.09 0.12 -3.67
N GLY A 242 -26.47 0.09 -4.84
CA GLY A 242 -27.08 -0.31 -6.11
C GLY A 242 -26.65 -1.72 -6.48
N SER A 243 -27.54 -2.69 -6.30
CA SER A 243 -27.42 -4.06 -6.80
C SER A 243 -27.31 -4.05 -8.33
N ALA A 244 -26.16 -4.44 -8.88
CA ALA A 244 -26.01 -4.76 -10.29
C ALA A 244 -25.53 -6.22 -10.42
N GLY A 245 -26.52 -7.11 -10.57
CA GLY A 245 -26.28 -8.47 -11.05
C GLY A 245 -26.00 -8.44 -12.55
N GLY A 246 -24.76 -8.72 -12.95
CA GLY A 246 -24.37 -8.93 -14.33
C GLY A 246 -23.15 -9.85 -14.36
N LYS A 247 -23.36 -11.06 -14.88
CA LYS A 247 -22.28 -12.03 -15.15
C LYS A 247 -21.51 -11.56 -16.39
N SER A 248 -20.45 -10.79 -16.24
CA SER A 248 -19.45 -10.63 -17.30
C SER A 248 -18.13 -11.25 -16.83
N ALA A 249 -17.49 -12.00 -17.72
CA ALA A 249 -16.36 -12.86 -17.41
C ALA A 249 -15.04 -12.10 -17.16
N ASP A 250 -14.99 -10.77 -17.38
CA ASP A 250 -13.81 -9.95 -17.18
C ASP A 250 -13.99 -9.00 -15.99
N PRO A 251 -13.24 -9.22 -14.89
CA PRO A 251 -13.27 -8.32 -13.74
C PRO A 251 -12.79 -6.89 -14.07
N LEU A 252 -12.02 -6.69 -15.13
CA LEU A 252 -11.58 -5.38 -15.58
C LEU A 252 -12.70 -4.54 -16.22
N ALA A 253 -13.68 -5.18 -16.88
CA ALA A 253 -14.82 -4.49 -17.47
C ALA A 253 -15.75 -3.87 -16.42
N GLN A 254 -15.67 -4.32 -15.16
CA GLN A 254 -16.42 -3.77 -14.03
C GLN A 254 -15.69 -2.61 -13.33
N ALA A 255 -14.39 -2.47 -13.52
CA ALA A 255 -13.55 -1.43 -12.92
C ALA A 255 -13.45 -0.13 -13.76
N VAL A 256 -14.13 -0.06 -14.89
CA VAL A 256 -14.04 1.00 -15.93
C VAL A 256 -14.63 2.37 -15.47
N GLY A 257 -14.66 2.67 -14.19
CA GLY A 257 -15.14 3.97 -13.69
C GLY A 257 -14.27 4.63 -12.62
N GLY A 258 -13.20 3.99 -12.15
CA GLY A 258 -12.30 4.51 -11.12
C GLY A 258 -10.87 4.63 -11.62
N ALA A 259 -10.07 5.50 -10.99
CA ALA A 259 -8.64 5.57 -11.24
C ALA A 259 -7.99 4.21 -10.91
N LEU A 260 -7.25 3.67 -11.86
CA LEU A 260 -6.51 2.42 -11.69
C LEU A 260 -5.05 2.75 -11.35
N ASP A 261 -4.43 1.95 -10.47
CA ASP A 261 -3.03 2.13 -10.11
C ASP A 261 -2.12 1.86 -11.34
N PRO A 262 -1.43 2.90 -11.88
CA PRO A 262 -0.59 2.76 -13.08
C PRO A 262 0.56 1.77 -12.88
N GLN A 263 1.08 1.64 -11.66
CA GLN A 263 2.16 0.70 -11.35
C GLN A 263 1.68 -0.75 -11.52
N ILE A 264 0.49 -1.06 -11.06
CA ILE A 264 -0.06 -2.42 -11.18
C ILE A 264 -0.36 -2.76 -12.64
N LEU A 265 -0.88 -1.79 -13.43
CA LEU A 265 -1.12 -1.97 -14.86
C LEU A 265 0.19 -2.25 -15.62
N TYR A 266 1.24 -1.49 -15.31
CA TYR A 266 2.56 -1.66 -15.87
C TYR A 266 3.15 -3.03 -15.52
N ASP A 267 3.04 -3.47 -14.28
CA ASP A 267 3.52 -4.78 -13.84
C ASP A 267 2.78 -5.93 -14.55
N ILE A 268 1.46 -5.81 -14.78
CA ILE A 268 0.69 -6.77 -15.58
C ILE A 268 1.21 -6.84 -17.01
N ALA A 269 1.46 -5.68 -17.62
CA ALA A 269 1.98 -5.62 -19.00
C ALA A 269 3.34 -6.32 -19.11
N LEU A 270 4.25 -6.11 -18.15
CA LEU A 270 5.55 -6.81 -18.12
C LEU A 270 5.39 -8.34 -17.96
N LEU A 271 4.37 -8.80 -17.23
CA LEU A 271 4.10 -10.24 -17.13
C LEU A 271 3.62 -10.83 -18.47
N TYR A 272 2.74 -10.13 -19.19
CA TYR A 272 2.31 -10.54 -20.51
C TYR A 272 3.47 -10.51 -21.54
N GLU A 273 4.37 -9.52 -21.43
CA GLU A 273 5.62 -9.52 -22.23
C GLU A 273 6.46 -10.77 -21.98
N ARG A 274 6.64 -11.16 -20.72
CA ARG A 274 7.38 -12.39 -20.34
C ARG A 274 6.70 -13.66 -20.84
N ASP A 275 5.36 -13.68 -20.89
CA ASP A 275 4.57 -14.81 -21.41
C ASP A 275 4.55 -14.84 -22.97
N GLY A 276 5.04 -13.79 -23.62
CA GLY A 276 5.07 -13.66 -25.09
C GLY A 276 3.76 -13.15 -25.70
N ALA A 277 2.80 -12.72 -24.88
CA ALA A 277 1.52 -12.14 -25.29
C ALA A 277 1.66 -10.63 -25.50
N TRP A 278 2.28 -10.25 -26.61
CA TRP A 278 2.66 -8.85 -26.89
C TRP A 278 1.48 -7.91 -27.11
N GLU A 279 0.38 -8.42 -27.70
CA GLU A 279 -0.83 -7.63 -27.93
C GLU A 279 -1.52 -7.24 -26.63
N GLU A 280 -1.64 -8.19 -25.72
CA GLU A 280 -2.19 -7.96 -24.39
C GLU A 280 -1.29 -7.02 -23.58
N ALA A 281 0.04 -7.19 -23.68
CA ALA A 281 0.98 -6.28 -23.03
C ALA A 281 0.81 -4.84 -23.55
N ALA A 282 0.66 -4.64 -24.85
CA ALA A 282 0.42 -3.32 -25.44
C ALA A 282 -0.89 -2.70 -24.95
N ALA A 283 -1.97 -3.48 -24.88
CA ALA A 283 -3.26 -3.00 -24.37
C ALA A 283 -3.16 -2.51 -22.91
N TYR A 284 -2.43 -3.22 -22.04
CA TYR A 284 -2.22 -2.78 -20.65
C TYR A 284 -1.29 -1.57 -20.55
N MET A 285 -0.29 -1.43 -21.43
CA MET A 285 0.54 -0.22 -21.50
C MET A 285 -0.28 1.01 -21.94
N GLU A 286 -1.20 0.85 -22.89
CA GLU A 286 -2.14 1.91 -23.30
C GLU A 286 -3.06 2.31 -22.16
N LEU A 287 -3.59 1.35 -21.41
CA LEU A 287 -4.37 1.64 -20.19
C LEU A 287 -3.56 2.39 -19.13
N THR A 288 -2.26 2.11 -19.04
CA THR A 288 -1.36 2.85 -18.13
C THR A 288 -1.23 4.31 -18.54
N LEU A 289 -1.12 4.61 -19.85
CA LEU A 289 -1.09 5.98 -20.36
C LEU A 289 -2.43 6.71 -20.16
N ALA A 290 -3.55 6.01 -20.34
CA ALA A 290 -4.88 6.60 -20.14
C ALA A 290 -5.13 7.07 -18.70
N GLN A 291 -4.35 6.59 -17.71
CA GLN A 291 -4.41 7.08 -16.33
C GLN A 291 -3.73 8.45 -16.13
N GLU A 292 -2.93 8.91 -17.11
CA GLU A 292 -2.28 10.23 -17.08
C GLU A 292 -3.29 11.36 -17.33
N GLU A 293 -4.35 11.09 -18.10
CA GLU A 293 -5.41 12.02 -18.46
C GLU A 293 -6.51 12.16 -17.37
N GLY A 294 -6.26 11.68 -16.15
CA GLY A 294 -7.18 11.79 -15.01
C GLY A 294 -7.49 13.26 -14.63
N PRO A 295 -8.54 13.50 -13.80
CA PRO A 295 -9.07 14.86 -13.56
C PRO A 295 -7.98 15.82 -13.08
N GLU A 296 -8.06 17.07 -13.56
CA GLU A 296 -7.10 18.19 -13.44
C GLU A 296 -6.74 18.66 -12.02
N ASP A 297 -6.78 17.84 -11.00
CA ASP A 297 -6.29 18.19 -9.66
C ASP A 297 -4.77 17.93 -9.57
N GLY A 298 -4.06 18.87 -9.98
CA GLY A 298 -2.74 19.46 -9.90
C GLY A 298 -1.59 18.79 -9.16
N ASP A 299 -1.60 17.52 -8.83
CA ASP A 299 -0.42 16.83 -8.25
C ASP A 299 -0.28 15.40 -8.79
N VAL A 300 0.02 15.32 -10.10
CA VAL A 300 0.49 14.05 -10.69
C VAL A 300 1.87 13.79 -10.09
N GLY A 301 1.92 12.93 -9.05
CA GLY A 301 3.15 12.65 -8.33
C GLY A 301 4.26 12.17 -9.29
N LEU A 302 5.49 12.64 -9.08
CA LEU A 302 6.69 12.29 -9.85
C LEU A 302 6.82 10.78 -10.17
N GLY A 303 6.27 9.93 -9.30
CA GLY A 303 6.24 8.48 -9.51
C GLY A 303 5.33 8.02 -10.65
N VAL A 304 4.18 8.64 -10.85
CA VAL A 304 3.25 8.34 -11.95
C VAL A 304 3.87 8.74 -13.28
N MET A 305 4.46 9.92 -13.37
CA MET A 305 5.15 10.38 -14.58
C MET A 305 6.30 9.45 -15.00
N GLN A 306 7.04 8.87 -14.06
CA GLN A 306 8.09 7.91 -14.38
C GLN A 306 7.56 6.60 -14.95
N ILE A 307 6.42 6.10 -14.44
CA ILE A 307 5.82 4.86 -14.89
C ILE A 307 5.20 5.05 -16.28
N THR A 308 4.47 6.13 -16.49
CA THR A 308 3.86 6.44 -17.78
C THR A 308 4.90 6.69 -18.85
N SER A 309 6.02 7.36 -18.53
CA SER A 309 7.14 7.54 -19.45
C SER A 309 7.78 6.21 -19.86
N ARG A 310 7.94 5.25 -18.93
CA ARG A 310 8.41 3.89 -19.24
C ARG A 310 7.43 3.11 -20.13
N ALA A 311 6.13 3.23 -19.84
CA ALA A 311 5.09 2.60 -20.65
C ALA A 311 5.08 3.18 -22.05
N ARG A 312 5.22 4.50 -22.20
CA ARG A 312 5.33 5.22 -23.48
C ARG A 312 6.55 4.79 -24.28
N LEU A 313 7.71 4.63 -23.63
CA LEU A 313 8.93 4.14 -24.27
C LEU A 313 8.75 2.69 -24.76
N TRP A 314 8.14 1.83 -23.97
CA TRP A 314 7.87 0.45 -24.34
C TRP A 314 6.93 0.39 -25.56
N LEU A 315 5.83 1.15 -25.55
CA LEU A 315 4.89 1.25 -26.68
C LEU A 315 5.56 1.79 -27.95
N ALA A 316 6.39 2.82 -27.83
CA ALA A 316 7.13 3.36 -28.97
C ALA A 316 8.04 2.30 -29.61
N ARG A 317 8.72 1.48 -28.82
CA ARG A 317 9.54 0.36 -29.30
C ARG A 317 8.69 -0.74 -29.92
N TRP A 318 7.54 -1.05 -29.35
CA TRP A 318 6.62 -2.06 -29.88
C TRP A 318 6.00 -1.61 -31.23
N CYS A 319 5.50 -0.39 -31.34
CA CYS A 319 4.99 0.20 -32.58
C CYS A 319 6.06 0.26 -33.63
N HIS A 320 7.31 0.60 -33.28
CA HIS A 320 8.43 0.60 -34.22
C HIS A 320 8.71 -0.82 -34.78
N ARG A 321 8.66 -1.87 -33.94
CA ARG A 321 8.82 -3.27 -34.40
C ARG A 321 7.69 -3.73 -35.33
N ASN A 322 6.47 -3.27 -35.08
CA ASN A 322 5.29 -3.62 -35.86
C ASN A 322 5.16 -2.81 -37.16
N GLY A 323 6.05 -1.83 -37.41
CA GLY A 323 6.02 -0.99 -38.60
C GLY A 323 5.06 0.20 -38.53
N GLU A 324 4.45 0.49 -37.34
CA GLU A 324 3.61 1.66 -37.10
C GLU A 324 4.50 2.89 -36.83
N LEU A 325 5.25 3.34 -37.86
CA LEU A 325 6.29 4.35 -37.69
C LEU A 325 5.74 5.73 -37.26
N THR A 326 4.56 6.10 -37.71
CA THR A 326 3.91 7.37 -37.35
C THR A 326 3.60 7.45 -35.86
N ARG A 327 2.93 6.43 -35.31
CA ARG A 327 2.58 6.35 -33.90
C ARG A 327 3.83 6.23 -33.00
N ALA A 328 4.83 5.43 -33.47
CA ALA A 328 6.11 5.33 -32.76
C ALA A 328 6.83 6.68 -32.67
N MET A 329 6.75 7.50 -33.74
CA MET A 329 7.35 8.84 -33.75
C MET A 329 6.64 9.80 -32.82
N GLU A 330 5.31 9.77 -32.76
CA GLU A 330 4.52 10.62 -31.86
C GLU A 330 4.89 10.32 -30.40
N LEU A 331 4.83 9.07 -29.97
CA LEU A 331 5.18 8.64 -28.62
C LEU A 331 6.64 8.98 -28.25
N ALA A 332 7.58 8.81 -29.18
CA ALA A 332 8.97 9.14 -28.93
C ALA A 332 9.24 10.66 -28.83
N ASN A 333 8.48 11.49 -29.56
CA ASN A 333 8.55 12.95 -29.45
C ASN A 333 7.96 13.45 -28.10
N GLU A 334 6.85 12.87 -27.64
CA GLU A 334 6.27 13.17 -26.34
C GLU A 334 7.27 12.86 -25.22
N LEU A 335 7.94 11.71 -25.24
CA LEU A 335 9.01 11.36 -24.30
C LEU A 335 10.15 12.37 -24.27
N CYS A 336 10.51 12.93 -25.44
CA CYS A 336 11.54 13.96 -25.52
C CYS A 336 11.09 15.28 -24.83
N GLN A 337 9.78 15.55 -24.78
CA GLN A 337 9.21 16.72 -24.08
C GLN A 337 9.13 16.53 -22.57
N ASP A 338 8.80 15.32 -22.12
CA ASP A 338 8.67 14.98 -20.70
C ASP A 338 10.01 15.03 -19.94
N GLY A 339 11.13 14.97 -20.65
CA GLY A 339 12.46 15.04 -20.04
C GLY A 339 12.93 13.77 -19.34
N VAL A 340 12.20 12.67 -19.43
CA VAL A 340 12.54 11.36 -18.86
C VAL A 340 13.06 10.43 -19.95
N GLU A 341 14.18 9.73 -19.69
CA GLU A 341 14.81 8.79 -20.65
C GLU A 341 15.12 9.39 -22.04
N VAL A 342 15.45 10.69 -22.06
CA VAL A 342 15.62 11.50 -23.28
C VAL A 342 16.65 10.92 -24.26
N GLU A 343 17.73 10.31 -23.79
CA GLU A 343 18.77 9.77 -24.65
C GLU A 343 18.30 8.53 -25.42
N GLU A 344 17.49 7.68 -24.77
CA GLU A 344 16.91 6.51 -25.43
C GLU A 344 15.81 6.92 -26.42
N ALA A 345 14.98 7.90 -26.04
CA ALA A 345 13.95 8.46 -26.93
C ALA A 345 14.57 9.10 -28.19
N LYS A 346 15.64 9.90 -28.05
CA LYS A 346 16.38 10.47 -29.18
C LYS A 346 17.00 9.41 -30.08
N GLY A 347 17.53 8.32 -29.51
CA GLY A 347 18.01 7.17 -30.25
C GLY A 347 16.91 6.59 -31.11
N LEU A 348 15.76 6.30 -30.54
CA LEU A 348 14.60 5.73 -31.21
C LEU A 348 14.07 6.67 -32.32
N VAL A 349 14.00 7.99 -32.08
CA VAL A 349 13.60 8.98 -33.09
C VAL A 349 14.53 8.97 -34.29
N ARG A 350 15.85 8.82 -34.13
CA ARG A 350 16.81 8.72 -35.22
C ARG A 350 16.60 7.45 -36.04
N ASP A 351 16.38 6.31 -35.37
CA ASP A 351 16.17 5.02 -36.05
C ASP A 351 14.86 5.04 -36.84
N ILE A 352 13.76 5.56 -36.26
CA ILE A 352 12.48 5.69 -36.97
C ILE A 352 12.61 6.60 -38.19
N ARG A 353 13.28 7.77 -38.05
CA ARG A 353 13.50 8.70 -39.18
C ARG A 353 14.30 8.03 -40.29
N SER A 354 15.33 7.26 -39.99
CA SER A 354 16.12 6.55 -40.97
C SER A 354 15.29 5.51 -41.73
N GLN A 355 14.41 4.81 -41.06
CA GLN A 355 13.50 3.84 -41.68
C GLN A 355 12.41 4.52 -42.52
N MET A 356 11.82 5.64 -42.06
CA MET A 356 10.87 6.41 -42.87
C MET A 356 11.49 6.93 -44.15
N ALA A 357 12.69 7.52 -44.07
CA ALA A 357 13.43 7.99 -45.25
C ALA A 357 13.79 6.84 -46.22
N TYR A 358 14.11 5.65 -45.67
CA TYR A 358 14.36 4.48 -46.51
C TYR A 358 13.09 3.99 -47.22
N ALA A 359 11.95 3.97 -46.52
CA ALA A 359 10.65 3.60 -47.07
C ALA A 359 10.18 4.59 -48.17
N GLU A 360 10.37 5.90 -47.98
CA GLU A 360 10.07 6.93 -48.99
C GLU A 360 10.99 6.86 -50.24
N ALA A 361 12.22 6.41 -50.07
CA ALA A 361 13.17 6.28 -51.20
C ALA A 361 12.95 5.04 -52.05
N HIS A 362 12.24 4.01 -51.56
CA HIS A 362 12.08 2.71 -52.19
C HIS A 362 10.60 2.32 -52.43
N GLY A 363 9.63 3.13 -52.03
CA GLY A 363 8.20 3.02 -52.34
C GLY A 363 7.81 3.95 -53.47
#